data_3eff784588dfa1715e9a7a1d18c45434
#
_entry.id   3eff784588dfa1715e9a7a1d18c45434
#
_cell.length_a   1.000
_cell.length_b   1.000
_cell.length_c   1.000
_cell.angle_alpha   90.00
_cell.angle_beta   90.00
_cell.angle_gamma   90.00
#
_symmetry.space_group_name_H-M   'P 1'
#
loop_
_entity.id
_entity.type
_entity.pdbx_description
1 polymer ?
#
loop_
_entity_poly.entity_id
_entity_poly.type
_entity_poly.pdbx_seq_one_letter_code
_entity_poly.pdbx_strand_id
1 'polypeptide(L)'
;QNHEIIGGFFVQSPSLEVIYDYEFNDETIEFIIPTIADTIYQIQNNPEYIYELTPREFEEVVAEIFSANGYEVTLTQETRDGGKDIIVKQMVMGSPFVMFIECKQYNAKNKVSVNIIRELCGIQTEDKVNKAMVVTSSFFSKDAIAFAEKRGSLLGLADFNSLMQWINNYR
;
A
#
# COMPACT_ATOMS: atom_id res chain seq x y z
N GLN A 1 28.11 -25.57 -34.16
CA GLN A 1 28.71 -24.32 -34.59
C GLN A 1 28.01 -23.22 -33.83
N ASN A 2 28.68 -22.74 -32.81
CA ASN A 2 28.50 -21.59 -31.99
C ASN A 2 27.07 -21.19 -31.59
N HIS A 3 26.57 -21.81 -30.54
CA HIS A 3 25.58 -21.25 -29.68
C HIS A 3 26.27 -20.40 -28.62
N GLU A 4 26.35 -19.09 -28.82
CA GLU A 4 26.62 -18.15 -27.74
C GLU A 4 25.36 -17.98 -26.93
N ILE A 5 25.37 -18.54 -25.73
CA ILE A 5 24.39 -18.25 -24.69
C ILE A 5 24.78 -16.90 -24.11
N ILE A 6 24.13 -15.84 -24.55
CA ILE A 6 24.25 -14.54 -23.89
C ILE A 6 23.40 -14.62 -22.62
N GLY A 7 24.12 -14.50 -21.49
CA GLY A 7 23.62 -14.76 -20.15
C GLY A 7 22.35 -14.00 -19.79
N GLY A 8 21.37 -14.75 -19.29
CA GLY A 8 20.21 -14.21 -18.64
C GLY A 8 20.63 -13.47 -17.36
N PHE A 9 20.33 -12.21 -17.28
CA PHE A 9 20.37 -11.46 -16.03
C PHE A 9 19.10 -11.81 -15.26
N PHE A 10 19.25 -12.66 -14.23
CA PHE A 10 18.22 -12.80 -13.21
C PHE A 10 18.31 -11.59 -12.29
N VAL A 11 17.42 -10.65 -12.43
CA VAL A 11 17.16 -9.67 -11.38
C VAL A 11 16.13 -10.30 -10.46
N GLN A 12 16.62 -10.94 -9.40
CA GLN A 12 15.77 -11.46 -8.35
C GLN A 12 15.35 -10.29 -7.44
N SER A 13 14.25 -9.62 -7.79
CA SER A 13 13.44 -8.91 -6.80
C SER A 13 12.48 -9.92 -6.19
N PRO A 14 12.35 -10.01 -4.85
CA PRO A 14 11.49 -11.01 -4.22
C PRO A 14 9.98 -10.83 -4.50
N SER A 15 9.60 -9.80 -5.22
CA SER A 15 8.21 -9.40 -5.45
C SER A 15 7.74 -9.41 -6.91
N LEU A 16 8.57 -9.83 -7.87
CA LEU A 16 8.19 -9.80 -9.29
C LEU A 16 8.57 -11.10 -10.00
N GLU A 17 7.61 -11.99 -10.23
CA GLU A 17 7.73 -12.93 -11.34
C GLU A 17 7.54 -12.16 -12.64
N VAL A 18 8.65 -11.87 -13.30
CA VAL A 18 8.61 -11.30 -14.65
C VAL A 18 8.28 -12.43 -15.60
N ILE A 19 7.05 -12.48 -16.08
CA ILE A 19 6.64 -13.40 -17.14
C ILE A 19 7.24 -12.84 -18.43
N TYR A 20 8.31 -13.50 -18.91
CA TYR A 20 8.87 -13.20 -20.23
C TYR A 20 8.08 -13.99 -21.28
N ASP A 21 7.19 -13.34 -22.01
CA ASP A 21 6.74 -13.85 -23.30
C ASP A 21 7.80 -13.50 -24.35
N TYR A 22 8.62 -14.48 -24.73
CA TYR A 22 9.60 -14.33 -25.79
C TYR A 22 8.96 -14.59 -27.15
N GLU A 23 8.50 -13.55 -27.81
CA GLU A 23 8.47 -13.56 -29.27
C GLU A 23 9.78 -12.95 -29.77
N PHE A 24 10.69 -13.81 -30.23
CA PHE A 24 11.92 -13.38 -30.88
C PHE A 24 11.61 -12.71 -32.22
N ASN A 25 11.48 -11.42 -32.23
CA ASN A 25 11.74 -10.58 -33.38
C ASN A 25 12.98 -9.75 -33.11
N ASP A 26 13.91 -9.74 -34.05
CA ASP A 26 15.34 -9.48 -33.98
C ASP A 26 15.76 -8.04 -33.59
N GLU A 27 14.91 -7.15 -33.07
CA GLU A 27 15.27 -5.75 -32.90
C GLU A 27 14.83 -5.02 -31.61
N THR A 28 13.98 -5.58 -30.71
CA THR A 28 13.63 -4.84 -29.49
C THR A 28 13.19 -5.77 -28.37
N ILE A 29 13.95 -5.78 -27.26
CA ILE A 29 13.50 -6.36 -25.99
C ILE A 29 12.70 -5.27 -25.27
N GLU A 30 11.38 -5.34 -25.29
CA GLU A 30 10.52 -4.49 -24.46
C GLU A 30 10.41 -5.12 -23.07
N PHE A 31 10.97 -4.43 -22.06
CA PHE A 31 10.75 -4.79 -20.68
C PHE A 31 9.38 -4.27 -20.25
N ILE A 32 8.41 -5.15 -20.04
CA ILE A 32 7.12 -4.79 -19.45
C ILE A 32 7.34 -4.68 -17.94
N ILE A 33 7.35 -3.46 -17.42
CA ILE A 33 7.33 -3.20 -15.98
C ILE A 33 5.85 -3.25 -15.55
N PRO A 34 5.46 -4.16 -14.63
CA PRO A 34 4.10 -4.19 -14.13
C PRO A 34 3.69 -2.84 -13.54
N THR A 35 2.49 -2.40 -13.86
CA THR A 35 1.93 -1.19 -13.26
C THR A 35 1.36 -1.52 -11.87
N ILE A 36 1.10 -0.49 -11.06
CA ILE A 36 0.42 -0.69 -9.77
C ILE A 36 -0.98 -1.31 -9.97
N ALA A 37 -1.66 -0.97 -11.07
CA ALA A 37 -2.92 -1.62 -11.44
C ALA A 37 -2.76 -3.12 -11.65
N ASP A 38 -1.69 -3.56 -12.35
CA ASP A 38 -1.40 -4.99 -12.56
C ASP A 38 -1.15 -5.69 -11.22
N THR A 39 -0.43 -5.06 -10.31
CA THR A 39 -0.21 -5.56 -8.94
C THR A 39 -1.53 -5.73 -8.20
N ILE A 40 -2.43 -4.76 -8.29
CA ILE A 40 -3.77 -4.84 -7.67
C ILE A 40 -4.57 -6.00 -8.29
N TYR A 41 -4.55 -6.18 -9.60
CA TYR A 41 -5.22 -7.30 -10.27
C TYR A 41 -4.62 -8.67 -9.87
N GLN A 42 -3.32 -8.73 -9.63
CA GLN A 42 -2.69 -9.95 -9.09
C GLN A 42 -3.20 -10.26 -7.69
N ILE A 43 -3.31 -9.27 -6.80
CA ILE A 43 -3.86 -9.45 -5.45
C ILE A 43 -5.35 -9.87 -5.51
N GLN A 44 -6.15 -9.32 -6.44
CA GLN A 44 -7.54 -9.73 -6.63
C GLN A 44 -7.65 -11.23 -6.96
N ASN A 45 -6.73 -11.75 -7.79
CA ASN A 45 -6.71 -13.16 -8.19
C ASN A 45 -6.05 -14.06 -7.14
N ASN A 46 -5.05 -13.55 -6.41
CA ASN A 46 -4.33 -14.26 -5.36
C ASN A 46 -4.10 -13.31 -4.17
N PRO A 47 -4.98 -13.29 -3.15
CA PRO A 47 -4.84 -12.42 -1.98
C PRO A 47 -3.53 -12.58 -1.20
N GLU A 48 -2.90 -13.76 -1.24
CA GLU A 48 -1.63 -14.04 -0.56
C GLU A 48 -0.47 -13.23 -1.18
N TYR A 49 -0.60 -12.80 -2.43
CA TYR A 49 0.41 -12.00 -3.13
C TYR A 49 0.73 -10.68 -2.39
N ILE A 50 -0.20 -10.17 -1.59
CA ILE A 50 0.02 -8.98 -0.76
C ILE A 50 1.19 -9.11 0.22
N TYR A 51 1.52 -10.34 0.63
CA TYR A 51 2.62 -10.61 1.54
C TYR A 51 3.99 -10.67 0.84
N GLU A 52 4.00 -10.76 -0.48
CA GLU A 52 5.21 -10.77 -1.31
C GLU A 52 5.69 -9.36 -1.69
N LEU A 53 4.81 -8.37 -1.55
CA LEU A 53 5.13 -6.98 -1.82
C LEU A 53 6.21 -6.46 -0.87
N THR A 54 7.05 -5.57 -1.36
CA THR A 54 7.87 -4.72 -0.48
C THR A 54 6.99 -3.72 0.28
N PRO A 55 7.45 -3.15 1.39
CA PRO A 55 6.70 -2.10 2.09
C PRO A 55 6.31 -0.94 1.17
N ARG A 56 7.18 -0.54 0.27
CA ARG A 56 6.92 0.55 -0.68
C ARG A 56 5.85 0.21 -1.70
N GLU A 57 5.90 -0.98 -2.28
CA GLU A 57 4.86 -1.47 -3.20
C GLU A 57 3.49 -1.56 -2.50
N PHE A 58 3.48 -1.96 -1.22
CA PHE A 58 2.27 -1.96 -0.41
C PHE A 58 1.71 -0.54 -0.22
N GLU A 59 2.55 0.45 0.08
CA GLU A 59 2.16 1.86 0.15
C GLU A 59 1.60 2.36 -1.19
N GLU A 60 2.24 2.01 -2.30
CA GLU A 60 1.81 2.38 -3.66
C GLU A 60 0.44 1.78 -4.01
N VAL A 61 0.19 0.52 -3.64
CA VAL A 61 -1.13 -0.12 -3.81
C VAL A 61 -2.20 0.62 -3.01
N VAL A 62 -1.93 0.96 -1.75
CA VAL A 62 -2.88 1.72 -0.92
C VAL A 62 -3.11 3.11 -1.51
N ALA A 63 -2.06 3.80 -1.95
CA ALA A 63 -2.14 5.12 -2.57
C ALA A 63 -3.00 5.10 -3.83
N GLU A 64 -2.79 4.10 -4.70
CA GLU A 64 -3.56 3.93 -5.94
C GLU A 64 -5.05 3.71 -5.66
N ILE A 65 -5.41 2.92 -4.65
CA ILE A 65 -6.81 2.71 -4.25
C ILE A 65 -7.48 4.04 -3.87
N PHE A 66 -6.80 4.91 -3.12
CA PHE A 66 -7.34 6.23 -2.79
C PHE A 66 -7.41 7.15 -4.00
N SER A 67 -6.38 7.14 -4.86
CA SER A 67 -6.36 7.92 -6.10
C SER A 67 -7.51 7.53 -7.05
N ALA A 68 -7.73 6.24 -7.25
CA ALA A 68 -8.83 5.72 -8.06
C ALA A 68 -10.23 6.09 -7.51
N ASN A 69 -10.33 6.38 -6.21
CA ASN A 69 -11.55 6.88 -5.57
C ASN A 69 -11.65 8.44 -5.58
N GLY A 70 -10.81 9.12 -6.35
CA GLY A 70 -10.91 10.56 -6.59
C GLY A 70 -10.28 11.45 -5.52
N TYR A 71 -9.41 10.90 -4.68
CA TYR A 71 -8.61 11.69 -3.74
C TYR A 71 -7.32 12.17 -4.39
N GLU A 72 -6.85 13.35 -4.01
CA GLU A 72 -5.48 13.78 -4.25
C GLU A 72 -4.56 13.06 -3.27
N VAL A 73 -3.57 12.33 -3.79
CA VAL A 73 -2.71 11.46 -2.99
C VAL A 73 -1.25 11.84 -3.18
N THR A 74 -0.51 11.90 -2.08
CA THR A 74 0.93 12.11 -2.06
C THR A 74 1.58 11.02 -1.23
N LEU A 75 2.47 10.23 -1.84
CA LEU A 75 3.38 9.33 -1.14
C LEU A 75 4.52 10.13 -0.53
N THR A 76 4.82 9.92 0.74
CA THR A 76 5.97 10.55 1.40
C THR A 76 7.26 9.81 1.02
N GLN A 77 8.40 10.46 1.23
CA GLN A 77 9.69 9.81 1.05
C GLN A 77 9.99 8.94 2.28
N GLU A 78 10.76 7.87 2.10
CA GLU A 78 11.13 6.90 3.16
C GLU A 78 11.98 7.49 4.31
N THR A 79 12.21 8.79 4.33
CA THR A 79 12.99 9.46 5.36
C THR A 79 12.11 9.86 6.53
N ARG A 80 12.31 9.23 7.68
CA ARG A 80 11.99 9.63 9.08
C ARG A 80 10.84 10.64 9.34
N ASP A 81 9.82 10.70 8.49
CA ASP A 81 8.76 11.70 8.54
C ASP A 81 7.63 11.33 9.52
N GLY A 82 8.00 10.58 10.57
CA GLY A 82 7.16 10.41 11.75
C GLY A 82 5.89 9.60 11.53
N GLY A 83 5.93 8.51 10.69
CA GLY A 83 4.78 7.60 10.59
C GLY A 83 3.64 8.09 9.70
N LYS A 84 3.97 8.83 8.64
CA LYS A 84 3.04 9.20 7.57
C LYS A 84 3.58 8.68 6.25
N ASP A 85 2.99 7.62 5.72
CA ASP A 85 3.43 7.06 4.44
C ASP A 85 2.68 7.70 3.29
N ILE A 86 1.41 8.08 3.52
CA ILE A 86 0.54 8.66 2.50
C ILE A 86 -0.21 9.86 3.08
N ILE A 87 -0.28 10.94 2.32
CA ILE A 87 -1.12 12.11 2.59
C ILE A 87 -2.25 12.11 1.56
N VAL A 88 -3.48 12.10 2.05
CA VAL A 88 -4.69 12.12 1.23
C VAL A 88 -5.42 13.44 1.44
N LYS A 89 -5.80 14.08 0.35
CA LYS A 89 -6.53 15.35 0.38
C LYS A 89 -7.79 15.28 -0.48
N GLN A 90 -8.81 16.02 -0.07
CA GLN A 90 -10.03 16.21 -0.84
C GLN A 90 -10.69 17.53 -0.46
N MET A 91 -11.31 18.20 -1.42
CA MET A 91 -12.20 19.33 -1.12
C MET A 91 -13.60 18.81 -0.82
N VAL A 92 -14.10 19.07 0.38
CA VAL A 92 -15.45 18.67 0.80
C VAL A 92 -16.26 19.94 1.06
N MET A 93 -17.25 20.23 0.21
CA MET A 93 -18.11 21.41 0.30
C MET A 93 -17.31 22.72 0.46
N GLY A 94 -16.19 22.87 -0.27
CA GLY A 94 -15.34 24.06 -0.23
C GLY A 94 -14.34 24.10 0.94
N SER A 95 -14.31 23.10 1.79
CA SER A 95 -13.32 22.99 2.88
C SER A 95 -12.32 21.87 2.60
N PRO A 96 -11.02 22.06 2.88
CA PRO A 96 -10.03 21.02 2.71
C PRO A 96 -10.22 19.92 3.77
N PHE A 97 -10.28 18.68 3.32
CA PHE A 97 -10.16 17.49 4.16
C PHE A 97 -8.78 16.89 3.96
N VAL A 98 -8.03 16.66 5.03
CA VAL A 98 -6.68 16.06 5.01
C VAL A 98 -6.68 14.85 5.91
N MET A 99 -6.14 13.75 5.40
CA MET A 99 -5.97 12.50 6.13
C MET A 99 -4.54 11.98 5.96
N PHE A 100 -3.94 11.53 7.07
CA PHE A 100 -2.67 10.80 7.05
C PHE A 100 -2.93 9.30 7.10
N ILE A 101 -2.15 8.54 6.34
CA ILE A 101 -2.20 7.07 6.35
C ILE A 101 -0.82 6.55 6.70
N GLU A 102 -0.79 5.66 7.66
CA GLU A 102 0.34 4.80 8.04
C GLU A 102 0.09 3.41 7.47
N CYS A 103 1.02 2.86 6.71
CA CYS A 103 0.95 1.54 6.12
C CYS A 103 1.77 0.54 6.92
N LYS A 104 1.20 -0.62 7.25
CA LYS A 104 1.91 -1.71 7.94
C LYS A 104 1.71 -3.01 7.18
N GLN A 105 2.67 -3.31 6.31
CA GLN A 105 2.72 -4.58 5.62
C GLN A 105 3.29 -5.65 6.57
N TYR A 106 2.39 -6.41 7.19
CA TYR A 106 2.71 -7.49 8.11
C TYR A 106 2.09 -8.79 7.60
N ASN A 107 2.70 -9.94 7.93
CA ASN A 107 2.04 -11.21 7.69
C ASN A 107 0.85 -11.40 8.67
N ALA A 108 -0.07 -12.29 8.33
CA ALA A 108 -1.34 -12.47 9.04
C ALA A 108 -1.20 -12.77 10.55
N LYS A 109 -0.07 -13.29 11.00
CA LYS A 109 0.18 -13.62 12.41
C LYS A 109 0.64 -12.43 13.25
N ASN A 110 1.20 -11.40 12.61
CA ASN A 110 1.78 -10.23 13.27
C ASN A 110 0.74 -9.11 13.34
N LYS A 111 0.09 -8.96 14.48
CA LYS A 111 -0.93 -7.92 14.67
C LYS A 111 -0.31 -6.55 14.89
N VAL A 112 -0.94 -5.52 14.33
CA VAL A 112 -0.61 -4.12 14.61
C VAL A 112 -0.96 -3.79 16.06
N SER A 113 0.04 -3.30 16.80
CA SER A 113 -0.09 -2.99 18.22
C SER A 113 -0.71 -1.60 18.45
N VAL A 114 -1.22 -1.39 19.67
CA VAL A 114 -1.77 -0.10 20.09
C VAL A 114 -0.74 1.04 20.07
N ASN A 115 0.56 0.75 20.17
CA ASN A 115 1.60 1.77 20.17
C ASN A 115 1.65 2.52 18.82
N ILE A 116 1.56 1.79 17.70
CA ILE A 116 1.49 2.39 16.35
C ILE A 116 0.28 3.35 16.26
N ILE A 117 -0.87 2.93 16.76
CA ILE A 117 -2.07 3.77 16.72
C ILE A 117 -1.92 5.02 17.60
N ARG A 118 -1.24 4.91 18.75
CA ARG A 118 -0.96 6.05 19.63
C ARG A 118 0.00 7.05 19.00
N GLU A 119 1.05 6.57 18.35
CA GLU A 119 2.01 7.40 17.63
C GLU A 119 1.29 8.21 16.52
N LEU A 120 0.52 7.54 15.68
CA LEU A 120 -0.24 8.19 14.62
C LEU A 120 -1.29 9.17 15.17
N CYS A 121 -1.93 8.85 16.29
CA CYS A 121 -2.85 9.76 16.98
C CYS A 121 -2.14 11.04 17.47
N GLY A 122 -0.90 10.91 17.96
CA GLY A 122 -0.06 12.05 18.34
C GLY A 122 0.18 12.98 17.15
N ILE A 123 0.62 12.44 16.03
CA ILE A 123 0.87 13.17 14.79
C ILE A 123 -0.42 13.85 14.28
N GLN A 124 -1.54 13.13 14.26
CA GLN A 124 -2.84 13.66 13.85
C GLN A 124 -3.23 14.89 14.68
N THR A 125 -2.99 14.84 15.99
CA THR A 125 -3.31 15.92 16.93
C THR A 125 -2.37 17.11 16.75
N GLU A 126 -1.08 16.87 16.59
CA GLU A 126 -0.04 17.90 16.43
C GLU A 126 -0.22 18.66 15.10
N ASP A 127 -0.37 17.93 14.00
CA ASP A 127 -0.54 18.49 12.66
C ASP A 127 -1.97 18.98 12.39
N LYS A 128 -2.91 18.73 13.32
CA LYS A 128 -4.33 19.16 13.25
C LYS A 128 -5.03 18.71 11.95
N VAL A 129 -4.69 17.53 11.45
CA VAL A 129 -5.39 16.96 10.29
C VAL A 129 -6.74 16.36 10.68
N ASN A 130 -7.65 16.26 9.71
CA ASN A 130 -9.02 15.83 9.97
C ASN A 130 -9.12 14.37 10.42
N LYS A 131 -8.22 13.53 9.91
CA LYS A 131 -8.23 12.10 10.21
C LYS A 131 -6.83 11.50 10.08
N ALA A 132 -6.58 10.45 10.83
CA ALA A 132 -5.46 9.55 10.57
C ALA A 132 -5.97 8.11 10.44
N MET A 133 -5.28 7.26 9.67
CA MET A 133 -5.68 5.89 9.42
C MET A 133 -4.45 4.98 9.40
N VAL A 134 -4.57 3.80 9.98
CA VAL A 134 -3.61 2.72 9.76
C VAL A 134 -4.22 1.70 8.81
N VAL A 135 -3.50 1.37 7.74
CA VAL A 135 -3.84 0.32 6.79
C VAL A 135 -2.83 -0.81 6.93
N THR A 136 -3.31 -2.05 7.05
CA THR A 136 -2.41 -3.19 7.22
C THR A 136 -2.84 -4.40 6.39
N SER A 137 -1.86 -5.17 5.93
CA SER A 137 -2.07 -6.52 5.36
C SER A 137 -2.33 -7.59 6.42
N SER A 138 -2.45 -7.20 7.70
CA SER A 138 -2.72 -8.07 8.83
C SER A 138 -3.97 -7.64 9.59
N PHE A 139 -3.97 -7.83 10.91
CA PHE A 139 -5.07 -7.49 11.81
C PHE A 139 -4.58 -6.62 12.95
N PHE A 140 -5.50 -6.00 13.68
CA PHE A 140 -5.19 -5.18 14.83
C PHE A 140 -5.30 -5.99 16.13
N SER A 141 -4.50 -5.60 17.14
CA SER A 141 -4.67 -6.11 18.50
C SER A 141 -5.98 -5.57 19.10
N LYS A 142 -6.53 -6.28 20.10
CA LYS A 142 -7.74 -5.84 20.81
C LYS A 142 -7.57 -4.44 21.41
N ASP A 143 -6.40 -4.15 21.95
CA ASP A 143 -6.09 -2.84 22.56
C ASP A 143 -6.01 -1.73 21.50
N ALA A 144 -5.50 -2.04 20.29
CA ALA A 144 -5.46 -1.11 19.17
C ALA A 144 -6.89 -0.72 18.74
N ILE A 145 -7.77 -1.69 18.59
CA ILE A 145 -9.18 -1.48 18.23
C ILE A 145 -9.86 -0.63 19.31
N ALA A 146 -9.77 -1.04 20.58
CA ALA A 146 -10.40 -0.31 21.68
C ALA A 146 -9.89 1.13 21.84
N PHE A 147 -8.61 1.38 21.53
CA PHE A 147 -8.06 2.72 21.55
C PHE A 147 -8.61 3.58 20.41
N ALA A 148 -8.68 3.04 19.19
CA ALA A 148 -9.21 3.77 18.04
C ALA A 148 -10.71 4.08 18.19
N GLU A 149 -11.52 3.14 18.70
CA GLU A 149 -12.95 3.34 18.98
C GLU A 149 -13.20 4.54 19.90
N LYS A 150 -12.36 4.72 20.93
CA LYS A 150 -12.44 5.88 21.83
C LYS A 150 -12.14 7.22 21.16
N ARG A 151 -11.47 7.22 20.02
CA ARG A 151 -11.16 8.42 19.22
C ARG A 151 -12.19 8.70 18.13
N GLY A 152 -13.12 7.78 17.92
CA GLY A 152 -14.21 7.93 16.96
C GLY A 152 -13.71 8.19 15.54
N SER A 153 -14.25 9.20 14.88
CA SER A 153 -13.93 9.50 13.48
C SER A 153 -12.51 10.02 13.22
N LEU A 154 -11.76 10.38 14.27
CA LEU A 154 -10.40 10.90 14.13
C LEU A 154 -9.38 9.85 13.74
N LEU A 155 -9.61 8.59 14.13
CA LEU A 155 -8.75 7.45 13.81
C LEU A 155 -9.52 6.38 13.02
N GLY A 156 -8.95 5.97 11.89
CA GLY A 156 -9.43 4.85 11.08
C GLY A 156 -8.50 3.64 11.20
N LEU A 157 -9.07 2.46 11.15
CA LEU A 157 -8.34 1.19 11.05
C LEU A 157 -8.86 0.42 9.85
N ALA A 158 -7.96 0.03 8.97
CA ALA A 158 -8.26 -0.85 7.83
C ALA A 158 -7.35 -2.08 7.93
N ASP A 159 -7.92 -3.18 8.33
CA ASP A 159 -7.26 -4.48 8.39
C ASP A 159 -7.27 -5.19 7.03
N PHE A 160 -6.71 -6.41 6.98
CA PHE A 160 -6.69 -7.23 5.78
C PHE A 160 -8.06 -7.35 5.11
N ASN A 161 -9.13 -7.56 5.87
CA ASN A 161 -10.47 -7.73 5.31
C ASN A 161 -10.98 -6.44 4.66
N SER A 162 -10.79 -5.31 5.32
CA SER A 162 -11.13 -3.99 4.79
C SER A 162 -10.35 -3.67 3.52
N LEU A 163 -9.05 -3.96 3.52
CA LEU A 163 -8.17 -3.76 2.38
C LEU A 163 -8.57 -4.64 1.19
N MET A 164 -8.86 -5.92 1.42
CA MET A 164 -9.35 -6.82 0.37
C MET A 164 -10.69 -6.36 -0.23
N GLN A 165 -11.57 -5.79 0.58
CA GLN A 165 -12.79 -5.16 0.07
C GLN A 165 -12.49 -4.01 -0.91
N TRP A 166 -11.54 -3.14 -0.57
CA TRP A 166 -11.14 -2.04 -1.45
C TRP A 166 -10.49 -2.54 -2.73
N ILE A 167 -9.57 -3.49 -2.61
CA ILE A 167 -8.88 -4.13 -3.74
C ILE A 167 -9.89 -4.80 -4.69
N ASN A 168 -10.85 -5.56 -4.18
CA ASN A 168 -11.86 -6.23 -5.00
C ASN A 168 -12.85 -5.25 -5.70
N ASN A 169 -12.96 -4.03 -5.19
CA ASN A 169 -13.78 -2.98 -5.79
C ASN A 169 -12.99 -2.08 -6.75
N TYR A 170 -11.66 -2.23 -6.84
CA TYR A 170 -10.82 -1.49 -7.77
C TYR A 170 -11.13 -1.91 -9.21
N ARG A 171 -11.28 -0.92 -10.12
CA ARG A 171 -11.67 -1.12 -11.54
C ARG A 171 -10.80 -0.30 -12.46
#